data_478f2a941272493c175622d05fd4066c
#
_entry.id   478f2a941272493c175622d05fd4066c
#
_cell.length_a   1.000
_cell.length_b   1.000
_cell.length_c   1.000
_cell.angle_alpha   90.00
_cell.angle_beta   90.00
_cell.angle_gamma   90.00
#
_symmetry.space_group_name_H-M   'P 1'
#
loop_
_entity.id
_entity.type
_entity.pdbx_description
1 polymer ?
#
loop_
_entity_poly.entity_id
_entity_poly.type
_entity_poly.pdbx_seq_one_letter_code
_entity_poly.pdbx_strand_id
1 'polypeptide(L)'
;MLRVRPYRPADADAIRNWIRDEREHALWCANLIDYPPSPESLGKKQAELNAEGDGTLFTVLDAACRPVGCFAVMRLEPRINNAHLGFILLAPDARGRGIGKKMVQLAVAYCFGLLGADTVTLKVYEQNEAARYCYKAAGFVDVAHNESSLMFGGEKWGTWDMIITRKRRNRFLPL
;
A
#
# COMPACT_ATOMS: atom_id res chain seq x y z
N MET A 1 -4.78 -15.13 -11.78
CA MET A 1 -4.76 -15.20 -10.29
C MET A 1 -3.58 -14.37 -9.81
N LEU A 2 -3.73 -13.51 -8.79
CA LEU A 2 -2.60 -12.79 -8.18
C LEU A 2 -2.04 -13.61 -7.01
N ARG A 3 -0.72 -13.49 -6.80
CA ARG A 3 0.01 -14.07 -5.67
C ARG A 3 0.75 -12.95 -4.94
N VAL A 4 0.95 -13.10 -3.64
CA VAL A 4 1.69 -12.13 -2.81
C VAL A 4 2.81 -12.86 -2.10
N ARG A 5 3.99 -12.25 -2.08
CA ARG A 5 5.13 -12.70 -1.29
C ARG A 5 5.92 -11.51 -0.73
N PRO A 6 6.75 -11.69 0.30
CA PRO A 6 7.68 -10.65 0.72
C PRO A 6 8.54 -10.17 -0.45
N TYR A 7 8.87 -8.87 -0.43
CA TYR A 7 9.81 -8.25 -1.36
C TYR A 7 11.17 -8.98 -1.36
N ARG A 8 11.81 -9.00 -2.52
CA ARG A 8 13.17 -9.50 -2.71
C ARG A 8 14.00 -8.46 -3.48
N PRO A 9 15.32 -8.35 -3.24
CA PRO A 9 16.16 -7.39 -3.97
C PRO A 9 16.03 -7.46 -5.50
N ALA A 10 15.80 -8.67 -6.04
CA ALA A 10 15.57 -8.87 -7.49
C ALA A 10 14.29 -8.20 -8.03
N ASP A 11 13.38 -7.73 -7.18
CA ASP A 11 12.17 -7.04 -7.61
C ASP A 11 12.41 -5.54 -7.83
N ALA A 12 13.53 -5.01 -7.37
CA ALA A 12 13.81 -3.58 -7.37
C ALA A 12 13.79 -2.96 -8.78
N ASP A 13 14.38 -3.64 -9.75
CA ASP A 13 14.40 -3.15 -11.14
C ASP A 13 12.98 -3.04 -11.72
N ALA A 14 12.11 -4.00 -11.41
CA ALA A 14 10.71 -3.93 -11.83
C ALA A 14 10.02 -2.71 -11.20
N ILE A 15 10.15 -2.52 -9.88
CA ILE A 15 9.56 -1.39 -9.15
C ILE A 15 10.08 -0.06 -9.70
N ARG A 16 11.39 0.06 -9.90
CA ARG A 16 12.02 1.24 -10.50
C ARG A 16 11.41 1.59 -11.86
N ASN A 17 11.25 0.59 -12.72
CA ASN A 17 10.74 0.78 -14.08
C ASN A 17 9.24 1.13 -14.13
N TRP A 18 8.49 0.99 -13.04
CA TRP A 18 7.09 1.39 -12.96
C TRP A 18 6.90 2.88 -12.67
N ILE A 19 7.95 3.56 -12.24
CA ILE A 19 7.94 4.97 -11.84
C ILE A 19 8.54 5.79 -12.98
N ARG A 20 7.76 6.73 -13.53
CA ARG A 20 8.12 7.53 -14.71
C ARG A 20 9.00 8.73 -14.37
N ASP A 21 8.70 9.37 -13.22
CA ASP A 21 9.29 10.63 -12.82
C ASP A 21 9.26 10.83 -11.30
N GLU A 22 9.92 11.90 -10.83
CA GLU A 22 9.97 12.26 -9.41
C GLU A 22 8.60 12.57 -8.81
N ARG A 23 7.65 13.08 -9.62
CA ARG A 23 6.30 13.36 -9.15
C ARG A 23 5.54 12.07 -8.83
N GLU A 24 5.61 11.08 -9.74
CA GLU A 24 5.01 9.76 -9.51
C GLU A 24 5.69 9.04 -8.32
N HIS A 25 7.01 9.21 -8.16
CA HIS A 25 7.75 8.71 -7.02
C HIS A 25 7.26 9.34 -5.70
N ALA A 26 7.12 10.66 -5.66
CA ALA A 26 6.62 11.35 -4.47
C ALA A 26 5.17 10.93 -4.12
N LEU A 27 4.29 10.77 -5.12
CA LEU A 27 2.93 10.26 -4.94
C LEU A 27 2.91 8.84 -4.38
N TRP A 28 3.89 8.01 -4.73
CA TRP A 28 3.99 6.64 -4.26
C TRP A 28 4.52 6.52 -2.85
N CYS A 29 5.63 7.18 -2.54
CA CYS A 29 6.38 6.91 -1.31
C CYS A 29 6.63 8.14 -0.43
N ALA A 30 6.06 9.31 -0.76
CA ALA A 30 6.28 10.55 0.00
C ALA A 30 7.78 10.90 0.15
N ASN A 31 8.61 10.54 -0.82
CA ASN A 31 10.07 10.67 -0.80
C ASN A 31 10.75 9.95 0.40
N LEU A 32 10.10 8.93 0.97
CA LEU A 32 10.66 8.10 2.04
C LEU A 32 11.61 7.01 1.55
N ILE A 33 11.79 6.92 0.24
CA ILE A 33 12.75 6.06 -0.47
C ILE A 33 13.50 6.97 -1.43
N ASP A 34 14.80 6.74 -1.64
CA ASP A 34 15.61 7.55 -2.56
C ASP A 34 15.10 7.46 -4.00
N TYR A 35 15.22 8.54 -4.76
CA TYR A 35 14.91 8.58 -6.18
C TYR A 35 16.19 8.59 -7.04
N PRO A 36 16.26 7.80 -8.12
CA PRO A 36 15.38 6.71 -8.47
C PRO A 36 15.51 5.53 -7.49
N PRO A 37 14.43 4.75 -7.24
CA PRO A 37 14.53 3.60 -6.34
C PRO A 37 15.55 2.59 -6.86
N SER A 38 16.31 2.01 -5.94
CA SER A 38 17.35 1.02 -6.21
C SER A 38 17.18 -0.21 -5.32
N PRO A 39 17.85 -1.34 -5.62
CA PRO A 39 17.89 -2.48 -4.71
C PRO A 39 18.34 -2.11 -3.30
N GLU A 40 19.29 -1.16 -3.20
CA GLU A 40 19.84 -0.68 -1.94
C GLU A 40 18.81 0.15 -1.16
N SER A 41 18.19 1.17 -1.79
CA SER A 41 17.22 2.04 -1.12
C SER A 41 15.95 1.29 -0.69
N LEU A 42 15.47 0.35 -1.52
CA LEU A 42 14.35 -0.53 -1.18
C LEU A 42 14.72 -1.53 -0.09
N GLY A 43 15.94 -2.09 -0.14
CA GLY A 43 16.47 -2.99 0.89
C GLY A 43 16.61 -2.28 2.24
N LYS A 44 17.10 -1.04 2.23
CA LYS A 44 17.17 -0.18 3.43
C LYS A 44 15.77 0.05 4.01
N LYS A 45 14.79 0.42 3.19
CA LYS A 45 13.41 0.60 3.64
C LYS A 45 12.80 -0.69 4.23
N GLN A 46 13.05 -1.84 3.60
CA GLN A 46 12.62 -3.12 4.15
C GLN A 46 13.29 -3.42 5.51
N ALA A 47 14.57 -3.12 5.65
CA ALA A 47 15.29 -3.31 6.91
C ALA A 47 14.76 -2.39 8.03
N GLU A 48 14.45 -1.13 7.70
CA GLU A 48 13.82 -0.18 8.63
C GLU A 48 12.46 -0.71 9.11
N LEU A 49 11.59 -1.13 8.21
CA LEU A 49 10.28 -1.69 8.54
C LEU A 49 10.38 -2.94 9.44
N ASN A 50 11.37 -3.81 9.17
CA ASN A 50 11.59 -5.01 9.98
C ASN A 50 12.16 -4.68 11.37
N ALA A 51 13.08 -3.72 11.48
CA ALA A 51 13.75 -3.35 12.72
C ALA A 51 12.77 -2.73 13.73
N GLU A 52 11.82 -1.95 13.24
CA GLU A 52 10.76 -1.37 14.05
C GLU A 52 9.73 -2.42 14.49
N GLY A 53 9.84 -3.67 14.00
CA GLY A 53 8.87 -4.74 14.22
C GLY A 53 7.52 -4.47 13.58
N ASP A 54 7.47 -3.55 12.64
CA ASP A 54 6.33 -2.71 12.33
C ASP A 54 5.85 -2.90 10.90
N GLY A 55 6.55 -3.71 10.08
CA GLY A 55 6.06 -3.89 8.73
C GLY A 55 6.90 -4.72 7.78
N THR A 56 6.37 -4.92 6.59
CA THR A 56 7.01 -5.68 5.51
C THR A 56 6.56 -5.14 4.16
N LEU A 57 7.51 -5.01 3.23
CA LEU A 57 7.24 -4.81 1.82
C LEU A 57 6.82 -6.14 1.17
N PHE A 58 5.84 -6.09 0.31
CA PHE A 58 5.35 -7.23 -0.47
C PHE A 58 5.42 -6.94 -1.96
N THR A 59 5.73 -7.97 -2.73
CA THR A 59 5.61 -7.98 -4.18
C THR A 59 4.41 -8.81 -4.60
N VAL A 60 3.63 -8.28 -5.52
CA VAL A 60 2.46 -8.93 -6.12
C VAL A 60 2.84 -9.47 -7.48
N LEU A 61 2.53 -10.73 -7.71
CA LEU A 61 2.83 -11.46 -8.92
C LEU A 61 1.57 -11.82 -9.70
N ASP A 62 1.64 -11.82 -11.01
CA ASP A 62 0.61 -12.36 -11.90
C ASP A 62 0.63 -13.90 -11.97
N ALA A 63 -0.22 -14.48 -12.83
CA ALA A 63 -0.27 -15.92 -13.03
C ALA A 63 1.02 -16.51 -13.63
N ALA A 64 1.79 -15.70 -14.35
CA ALA A 64 3.09 -16.07 -14.92
C ALA A 64 4.27 -15.79 -13.96
N CYS A 65 3.98 -15.49 -12.69
CA CYS A 65 4.97 -15.16 -11.66
C CYS A 65 5.77 -13.86 -11.95
N ARG A 66 5.28 -12.97 -12.80
CA ARG A 66 5.91 -11.68 -13.07
C ARG A 66 5.46 -10.66 -12.02
N PRO A 67 6.37 -9.81 -11.50
CA PRO A 67 5.99 -8.69 -10.64
C PRO A 67 5.03 -7.73 -11.37
N VAL A 68 3.90 -7.42 -10.76
CA VAL A 68 2.88 -6.51 -11.31
C VAL A 68 2.46 -5.41 -10.34
N GLY A 69 2.94 -5.45 -9.10
CA GLY A 69 2.69 -4.42 -8.12
C GLY A 69 3.44 -4.69 -6.81
N CYS A 70 3.43 -3.71 -5.92
CA CYS A 70 3.96 -3.83 -4.57
C CYS A 70 3.10 -3.04 -3.58
N PHE A 71 3.23 -3.36 -2.31
CA PHE A 71 2.68 -2.62 -1.18
C PHE A 71 3.46 -2.93 0.09
N ALA A 72 3.36 -2.08 1.10
CA ALA A 72 3.80 -2.39 2.45
C ALA A 72 2.60 -2.54 3.38
N VAL A 73 2.72 -3.48 4.32
CA VAL A 73 1.97 -3.45 5.57
C VAL A 73 2.89 -2.88 6.62
N MET A 74 2.44 -1.90 7.36
CA MET A 74 3.24 -1.20 8.37
C MET A 74 2.35 -0.65 9.49
N ARG A 75 3.00 -0.12 10.55
CA ARG A 75 2.32 0.45 11.72
C ARG A 75 1.28 -0.50 12.30
N LEU A 76 1.74 -1.73 12.58
CA LEU A 76 0.94 -2.70 13.31
C LEU A 76 0.79 -2.20 14.74
N GLU A 77 -0.40 -1.72 15.09
CA GLU A 77 -0.73 -1.22 16.43
C GLU A 77 -1.54 -2.29 17.18
N PRO A 78 -0.88 -3.18 17.92
CA PRO A 78 -1.56 -4.33 18.56
C PRO A 78 -2.65 -3.92 19.56
N ARG A 79 -2.50 -2.73 20.19
CA ARG A 79 -3.46 -2.24 21.20
C ARG A 79 -4.82 -1.92 20.63
N ILE A 80 -4.86 -1.47 19.36
CA ILE A 80 -6.09 -1.12 18.65
C ILE A 80 -6.36 -2.04 17.46
N ASN A 81 -5.57 -3.11 17.30
CA ASN A 81 -5.64 -4.06 16.19
C ASN A 81 -5.72 -3.37 14.82
N ASN A 82 -4.88 -2.37 14.61
CA ASN A 82 -4.81 -1.63 13.37
C ASN A 82 -3.58 -2.01 12.54
N ALA A 83 -3.74 -2.06 11.23
CA ALA A 83 -2.66 -2.14 10.26
C ALA A 83 -2.73 -0.96 9.30
N HIS A 84 -1.59 -0.50 8.78
CA HIS A 84 -1.53 0.56 7.78
C HIS A 84 -0.94 0.03 6.48
N LEU A 85 -1.60 0.30 5.35
CA LEU A 85 -1.08 0.02 4.02
C LEU A 85 -0.38 1.25 3.46
N GLY A 86 0.82 1.07 2.95
CA GLY A 86 1.57 2.12 2.27
C GLY A 86 2.35 1.58 1.08
N PHE A 87 3.10 2.45 0.41
CA PHE A 87 3.95 2.11 -0.74
C PHE A 87 3.21 1.28 -1.82
N ILE A 88 1.92 1.59 -2.04
CA ILE A 88 1.07 0.86 -2.98
C ILE A 88 1.38 1.35 -4.40
N LEU A 89 1.93 0.48 -5.22
CA LEU A 89 2.28 0.77 -6.60
C LEU A 89 1.84 -0.39 -7.52
N LEU A 90 1.36 -0.05 -8.70
CA LEU A 90 0.98 -1.02 -9.73
C LEU A 90 1.77 -0.76 -11.00
N ALA A 91 2.26 -1.83 -11.62
CA ALA A 91 2.93 -1.77 -12.91
C ALA A 91 2.04 -1.03 -13.94
N PRO A 92 2.59 -0.16 -14.79
CA PRO A 92 1.81 0.64 -15.74
C PRO A 92 0.90 -0.19 -16.64
N ASP A 93 1.37 -1.33 -17.13
CA ASP A 93 0.63 -2.25 -18.00
C ASP A 93 -0.47 -3.04 -17.26
N ALA A 94 -0.46 -3.03 -15.94
CA ALA A 94 -1.49 -3.64 -15.09
C ALA A 94 -2.59 -2.66 -14.67
N ARG A 95 -2.43 -1.35 -14.93
CA ARG A 95 -3.41 -0.30 -14.58
C ARG A 95 -4.65 -0.39 -15.48
N GLY A 96 -5.77 0.17 -15.04
CA GLY A 96 -7.03 0.20 -15.80
C GLY A 96 -7.75 -1.15 -15.97
N ARG A 97 -7.22 -2.25 -15.43
CA ARG A 97 -7.69 -3.63 -15.62
C ARG A 97 -8.31 -4.24 -14.36
N GLY A 98 -8.60 -3.44 -13.34
CA GLY A 98 -9.13 -3.90 -12.06
C GLY A 98 -8.11 -4.65 -11.17
N ILE A 99 -6.85 -4.75 -11.61
CA ILE A 99 -5.78 -5.45 -10.88
C ILE A 99 -5.47 -4.72 -9.58
N GLY A 100 -5.43 -3.38 -9.58
CA GLY A 100 -5.19 -2.58 -8.37
C GLY A 100 -6.21 -2.86 -7.27
N LYS A 101 -7.51 -2.88 -7.60
CA LYS A 101 -8.57 -3.27 -6.65
C LYS A 101 -8.31 -4.65 -6.04
N LYS A 102 -8.00 -5.64 -6.88
CA LYS A 102 -7.73 -7.02 -6.42
C LYS A 102 -6.50 -7.10 -5.54
N MET A 103 -5.44 -6.35 -5.87
CA MET A 103 -4.23 -6.25 -5.07
C MET A 103 -4.51 -5.67 -3.68
N VAL A 104 -5.22 -4.56 -3.60
CA VAL A 104 -5.61 -3.93 -2.33
C VAL A 104 -6.51 -4.85 -1.51
N GLN A 105 -7.46 -5.54 -2.13
CA GLN A 105 -8.29 -6.53 -1.44
C GLN A 105 -7.48 -7.71 -0.87
N LEU A 106 -6.43 -8.17 -1.58
CA LEU A 106 -5.51 -9.19 -1.06
C LEU A 106 -4.70 -8.67 0.14
N ALA A 107 -4.21 -7.42 0.09
CA ALA A 107 -3.51 -6.80 1.21
C ALA A 107 -4.43 -6.68 2.44
N VAL A 108 -5.67 -6.24 2.26
CA VAL A 108 -6.68 -6.18 3.34
C VAL A 108 -6.99 -7.56 3.89
N ALA A 109 -7.15 -8.58 3.03
CA ALA A 109 -7.39 -9.95 3.45
C ALA A 109 -6.21 -10.51 4.27
N TYR A 110 -4.98 -10.17 3.91
CA TYR A 110 -3.78 -10.49 4.69
C TYR A 110 -3.84 -9.84 6.08
N CYS A 111 -4.12 -8.53 6.15
CA CYS A 111 -4.22 -7.81 7.43
C CYS A 111 -5.32 -8.41 8.32
N PHE A 112 -6.49 -8.66 7.78
CA PHE A 112 -7.61 -9.22 8.54
C PHE A 112 -7.42 -10.69 8.90
N GLY A 113 -6.92 -11.51 7.97
CA GLY A 113 -6.84 -12.95 8.10
C GLY A 113 -5.63 -13.43 8.90
N LEU A 114 -4.44 -12.95 8.55
CA LEU A 114 -3.17 -13.40 9.14
C LEU A 114 -2.72 -12.54 10.30
N LEU A 115 -2.84 -11.22 10.20
CA LEU A 115 -2.40 -10.31 11.26
C LEU A 115 -3.47 -10.08 12.35
N GLY A 116 -4.71 -10.50 12.11
CA GLY A 116 -5.79 -10.33 13.08
C GLY A 116 -6.29 -8.90 13.22
N ALA A 117 -5.88 -7.96 12.33
CA ALA A 117 -6.32 -6.57 12.40
C ALA A 117 -7.85 -6.44 12.37
N ASP A 118 -8.40 -5.52 13.13
CA ASP A 118 -9.83 -5.14 13.08
C ASP A 118 -10.07 -4.00 12.09
N THR A 119 -9.04 -3.18 11.88
CA THR A 119 -9.06 -2.06 10.94
C THR A 119 -7.81 -2.03 10.08
N VAL A 120 -7.95 -1.53 8.85
CA VAL A 120 -6.83 -1.24 7.96
C VAL A 120 -6.98 0.20 7.49
N THR A 121 -5.90 0.98 7.61
CA THR A 121 -5.85 2.38 7.19
C THR A 121 -4.89 2.54 6.02
N LEU A 122 -5.05 3.63 5.28
CA LEU A 122 -4.07 4.12 4.31
C LEU A 122 -4.21 5.64 4.16
N LYS A 123 -3.18 6.25 3.55
CA LYS A 123 -3.22 7.65 3.12
C LYS A 123 -3.06 7.72 1.61
N VAL A 124 -3.73 8.68 1.00
CA VAL A 124 -3.60 8.94 -0.44
C VAL A 124 -3.57 10.45 -0.70
N TYR A 125 -2.64 10.90 -1.53
CA TYR A 125 -2.57 12.30 -1.93
C TYR A 125 -3.77 12.69 -2.79
N GLU A 126 -4.23 13.94 -2.65
CA GLU A 126 -5.33 14.51 -3.46
C GLU A 126 -5.06 14.40 -4.96
N GLN A 127 -3.79 14.58 -5.35
CA GLN A 127 -3.33 14.49 -6.74
C GLN A 127 -3.40 13.05 -7.30
N ASN A 128 -3.65 12.05 -6.46
CA ASN A 128 -3.77 10.65 -6.87
C ASN A 128 -5.21 10.14 -6.82
N GLU A 129 -6.09 10.84 -7.55
CA GLU A 129 -7.52 10.50 -7.63
C GLU A 129 -7.76 9.05 -8.08
N ALA A 130 -6.95 8.56 -9.03
CA ALA A 130 -7.07 7.18 -9.51
C ALA A 130 -6.85 6.15 -8.41
N ALA A 131 -5.86 6.37 -7.53
CA ALA A 131 -5.63 5.50 -6.38
C ALA A 131 -6.78 5.60 -5.37
N ARG A 132 -7.24 6.83 -5.04
CA ARG A 132 -8.36 7.04 -4.13
C ARG A 132 -9.62 6.33 -4.62
N TYR A 133 -9.93 6.43 -5.91
CA TYR A 133 -11.04 5.71 -6.52
C TYR A 133 -10.88 4.20 -6.41
N CYS A 134 -9.66 3.68 -6.66
CA CYS A 134 -9.33 2.27 -6.50
C CYS A 134 -9.55 1.78 -5.07
N TYR A 135 -9.15 2.56 -4.06
CA TYR A 135 -9.33 2.22 -2.65
C TYR A 135 -10.80 2.22 -2.23
N LYS A 136 -11.58 3.20 -2.69
CA LYS A 136 -13.04 3.20 -2.51
C LYS A 136 -13.69 1.97 -3.11
N ALA A 137 -13.29 1.60 -4.32
CA ALA A 137 -13.77 0.39 -4.99
C ALA A 137 -13.35 -0.90 -4.26
N ALA A 138 -12.26 -0.88 -3.49
CA ALA A 138 -11.83 -1.99 -2.64
C ALA A 138 -12.55 -2.04 -1.27
N GLY A 139 -13.31 -1.00 -0.91
CA GLY A 139 -14.12 -0.94 0.30
C GLY A 139 -13.66 0.06 1.36
N PHE A 140 -12.63 0.86 1.09
CA PHE A 140 -12.20 1.93 1.98
C PHE A 140 -13.17 3.12 1.92
N VAL A 141 -13.28 3.84 3.04
CA VAL A 141 -14.01 5.09 3.15
C VAL A 141 -13.09 6.20 3.65
N ASP A 142 -13.34 7.44 3.20
CA ASP A 142 -12.60 8.61 3.69
C ASP A 142 -13.02 8.88 5.16
N VAL A 143 -12.05 9.22 6.01
CA VAL A 143 -12.30 9.56 7.42
C VAL A 143 -11.74 10.91 7.83
N ALA A 144 -10.70 11.40 7.15
CA ALA A 144 -10.15 12.72 7.38
C ALA A 144 -9.50 13.27 6.11
N HIS A 145 -9.36 14.59 6.05
CA HIS A 145 -8.63 15.32 5.03
C HIS A 145 -7.60 16.23 5.69
N ASN A 146 -6.36 16.19 5.20
CA ASN A 146 -5.27 17.03 5.67
C ASN A 146 -4.80 17.91 4.51
N GLU A 147 -4.96 19.22 4.61
CA GLU A 147 -4.74 20.18 3.50
C GLU A 147 -3.27 20.35 3.11
N SER A 148 -2.32 19.97 3.97
CA SER A 148 -0.88 20.15 3.70
C SER A 148 -0.09 19.03 4.35
N SER A 149 0.14 17.95 3.62
CA SER A 149 0.91 16.79 4.09
C SER A 149 2.31 16.72 3.47
N LEU A 150 2.50 17.32 2.30
CA LEU A 150 3.77 17.34 1.58
C LEU A 150 3.92 18.64 0.76
N MET A 151 5.15 19.13 0.65
CA MET A 151 5.53 20.15 -0.33
C MET A 151 6.30 19.48 -1.46
N PHE A 152 5.81 19.61 -2.69
CA PHE A 152 6.49 19.09 -3.88
C PHE A 152 6.50 20.14 -4.99
N GLY A 153 7.70 20.52 -5.48
CA GLY A 153 7.84 21.50 -6.57
C GLY A 153 7.16 22.84 -6.30
N GLY A 154 7.07 23.29 -5.04
CA GLY A 154 6.35 24.50 -4.62
C GLY A 154 4.84 24.33 -4.44
N GLU A 155 4.29 23.15 -4.75
CA GLU A 155 2.87 22.82 -4.52
C GLU A 155 2.68 22.22 -3.12
N LYS A 156 1.60 22.60 -2.46
CA LYS A 156 1.11 21.91 -1.26
C LYS A 156 0.23 20.73 -1.69
N TRP A 157 0.56 19.55 -1.18
CA TRP A 157 -0.26 18.36 -1.41
C TRP A 157 -0.97 17.95 -0.12
N GLY A 158 -2.29 17.92 -0.19
CA GLY A 158 -3.13 17.36 0.86
C GLY A 158 -3.22 15.84 0.75
N THR A 159 -3.72 15.21 1.81
CA THR A 159 -3.99 13.77 1.85
C THR A 159 -5.38 13.46 2.37
N TRP A 160 -5.96 12.41 1.85
CA TRP A 160 -7.12 11.73 2.41
C TRP A 160 -6.65 10.56 3.27
N ASP A 161 -7.10 10.54 4.53
CA ASP A 161 -6.99 9.36 5.37
C ASP A 161 -8.20 8.46 5.10
N MET A 162 -7.94 7.18 4.84
CA MET A 162 -8.98 6.23 4.51
C MET A 162 -8.89 4.98 5.40
N ILE A 163 -10.05 4.37 5.68
CA ILE A 163 -10.17 3.19 6.55
C ILE A 163 -11.09 2.14 5.95
N ILE A 164 -10.78 0.89 6.22
CA ILE A 164 -11.70 -0.23 6.07
C ILE A 164 -11.73 -1.03 7.37
N THR A 165 -12.93 -1.39 7.84
CA THR A 165 -13.12 -2.13 9.09
C THR A 165 -13.58 -3.54 8.77
N ARG A 166 -13.06 -4.52 9.51
CA ARG A 166 -13.50 -5.91 9.42
C ARG A 166 -14.98 -6.00 9.77
N LYS A 167 -15.80 -6.54 8.90
CA LYS A 167 -17.17 -6.90 9.24
C LYS A 167 -17.11 -8.03 10.26
N ARG A 168 -17.43 -7.75 11.52
CA ARG A 168 -17.60 -8.81 12.53
C ARG A 168 -18.78 -9.68 12.07
N ARG A 169 -18.52 -10.96 11.79
CA ARG A 169 -19.60 -11.94 11.72
C ARG A 169 -20.18 -12.02 13.14
N ASN A 170 -21.44 -11.62 13.31
CA ASN A 170 -22.18 -11.93 14.52
C ASN A 170 -22.18 -13.45 14.68
N ARG A 171 -21.28 -13.97 15.50
CA ARG A 171 -21.40 -15.32 16.04
C ARG A 171 -22.47 -15.23 17.13
N PHE A 172 -23.72 -15.22 16.75
CA PHE A 172 -24.76 -15.73 17.62
C PHE A 172 -24.57 -17.24 17.64
N LEU A 173 -23.91 -17.75 18.68
CA LEU A 173 -24.07 -19.14 19.09
C LEU A 173 -25.50 -19.23 19.64
N PRO A 174 -26.38 -20.08 19.13
CA PRO A 174 -27.59 -20.42 19.85
C PRO A 174 -27.17 -21.18 21.12
N LEU A 175 -27.72 -20.74 22.25
CA LEU A 175 -27.69 -21.48 23.53
C LEU A 175 -28.37 -22.85 23.37
#